data_7128852360c50d8d078d2f801faef011
#
_entry.id   7128852360c50d8d078d2f801faef011
#
_cell.length_a   1.000
_cell.length_b   1.000
_cell.length_c   1.000
_cell.angle_alpha   90.00
_cell.angle_beta   90.00
_cell.angle_gamma   90.00
#
_symmetry.space_group_name_H-M   'P 1'
#
loop_
_entity.id
_entity.type
_entity.pdbx_description
1 polymer ?
#
loop_
_entity_poly.entity_id
_entity_poly.type
_entity_poly.pdbx_seq_one_letter_code
_entity_poly.pdbx_strand_id
1 'polypeptide(L)'
;MGVHKAVAVSLALLGATFLASAALAEGQGLIAATPAELKWAAAPSVGPGVMIAVIEGDLKATEPFTLRLKLPANTKIGVHTHPVTERVTVISGTFYFATGDTFDAAKAKAYHPGDTLIIPVGMPMYAATQKQETVLQLHGTGPWGITYLNPADDPRNSKK
;
A
#
# COMPACT_ATOMS: atom_id res chain seq x y z
N MET A 1 6.66 16.68 -86.38
CA MET A 1 5.36 16.61 -85.64
C MET A 1 5.47 15.50 -84.60
N GLY A 2 5.82 15.83 -83.38
CA GLY A 2 6.01 14.88 -82.29
C GLY A 2 4.99 15.16 -81.18
N VAL A 3 4.14 14.20 -80.94
CA VAL A 3 3.08 14.31 -79.96
C VAL A 3 3.66 13.78 -78.63
N HIS A 4 3.81 14.65 -77.63
CA HIS A 4 4.23 14.29 -76.30
C HIS A 4 2.99 13.86 -75.50
N LYS A 5 2.94 12.56 -75.14
CA LYS A 5 1.91 12.03 -74.19
C LYS A 5 2.39 12.29 -72.79
N ALA A 6 1.63 13.11 -72.03
CA ALA A 6 1.82 13.29 -70.59
C ALA A 6 1.18 12.12 -69.88
N VAL A 7 1.95 11.44 -69.04
CA VAL A 7 1.46 10.39 -68.12
C VAL A 7 1.21 11.06 -66.78
N ALA A 8 -0.06 11.10 -66.37
CA ALA A 8 -0.47 11.56 -65.04
C ALA A 8 -0.32 10.39 -64.06
N VAL A 9 0.60 10.54 -63.11
CA VAL A 9 0.72 9.61 -61.99
C VAL A 9 -0.16 10.11 -60.85
N SER A 10 -1.26 9.39 -60.61
CA SER A 10 -2.17 9.63 -59.46
C SER A 10 -1.58 8.97 -58.21
N LEU A 11 -1.15 9.78 -57.27
CA LEU A 11 -0.66 9.34 -55.95
C LEU A 11 -1.87 9.21 -55.03
N ALA A 12 -2.32 8.01 -54.79
CA ALA A 12 -3.38 7.72 -53.79
C ALA A 12 -2.76 7.70 -52.39
N LEU A 13 -3.01 8.76 -51.59
CA LEU A 13 -2.73 8.75 -50.17
C LEU A 13 -3.76 7.87 -49.43
N LEU A 14 -3.37 6.67 -49.00
CA LEU A 14 -4.11 5.90 -48.02
C LEU A 14 -3.89 6.53 -46.64
N GLY A 15 -4.87 7.33 -46.22
CA GLY A 15 -4.92 7.80 -44.81
C GLY A 15 -5.35 6.66 -43.90
N ALA A 16 -4.43 6.06 -43.17
CA ALA A 16 -4.76 5.14 -42.08
C ALA A 16 -5.24 5.97 -40.87
N THR A 17 -6.56 6.05 -40.67
CA THR A 17 -7.14 6.59 -39.43
C THR A 17 -6.94 5.59 -38.31
N PHE A 18 -5.96 5.85 -37.43
CA PHE A 18 -5.85 5.18 -36.18
C PHE A 18 -7.02 5.61 -35.27
N LEU A 19 -8.07 4.80 -35.19
CA LEU A 19 -9.05 4.89 -34.13
C LEU A 19 -8.40 4.40 -32.84
N ALA A 20 -7.86 5.34 -32.06
CA ALA A 20 -7.49 5.05 -30.68
C ALA A 20 -8.80 4.77 -29.91
N SER A 21 -9.07 3.48 -29.69
CA SER A 21 -10.07 3.07 -28.69
C SER A 21 -9.61 3.59 -27.33
N ALA A 22 -10.18 4.69 -26.87
CA ALA A 22 -10.11 5.05 -25.47
C ALA A 22 -10.86 3.93 -24.70
N ALA A 23 -10.12 2.99 -24.12
CA ALA A 23 -10.65 2.11 -23.09
C ALA A 23 -11.10 3.04 -21.96
N LEU A 24 -12.39 3.26 -21.83
CA LEU A 24 -12.96 3.84 -20.62
C LEU A 24 -12.59 2.88 -19.51
N ALA A 25 -11.75 3.32 -18.59
CA ALA A 25 -11.55 2.62 -17.33
C ALA A 25 -12.96 2.49 -16.72
N GLU A 26 -13.46 1.26 -16.60
CA GLU A 26 -14.65 1.00 -15.80
C GLU A 26 -14.35 1.52 -14.40
N GLY A 27 -14.96 2.65 -14.04
CA GLY A 27 -14.79 3.25 -12.73
C GLY A 27 -15.19 2.20 -11.69
N GLN A 28 -14.31 1.96 -10.72
CA GLN A 28 -14.66 1.10 -9.59
C GLN A 28 -15.94 1.62 -8.96
N GLY A 29 -16.93 0.74 -8.77
CA GLY A 29 -18.18 1.10 -8.10
C GLY A 29 -17.92 1.51 -6.64
N LEU A 30 -18.95 1.97 -5.94
CA LEU A 30 -18.86 2.29 -4.52
C LEU A 30 -18.35 1.08 -3.73
N ILE A 31 -17.23 1.28 -3.01
CA ILE A 31 -16.74 0.33 -2.02
C ILE A 31 -17.22 0.82 -0.65
N ALA A 32 -18.04 0.03 0.03
CA ALA A 32 -18.46 0.28 1.40
C ALA A 32 -18.00 -0.89 2.27
N ALA A 33 -17.38 -0.60 3.40
CA ALA A 33 -16.87 -1.62 4.32
C ALA A 33 -17.19 -1.24 5.76
N THR A 34 -18.07 -2.03 6.39
CA THR A 34 -18.31 -1.92 7.83
C THR A 34 -17.35 -2.84 8.59
N PRO A 35 -17.07 -2.57 9.87
CA PRO A 35 -16.19 -3.44 10.67
C PRO A 35 -16.61 -4.91 10.69
N ALA A 36 -17.92 -5.20 10.63
CA ALA A 36 -18.46 -6.55 10.65
C ALA A 36 -18.26 -7.32 9.34
N GLU A 37 -18.08 -6.61 8.23
CA GLU A 37 -17.93 -7.19 6.89
C GLU A 37 -16.48 -7.43 6.50
N LEU A 38 -15.52 -6.92 7.28
CA LEU A 38 -14.10 -7.06 6.98
C LEU A 38 -13.67 -8.52 7.01
N LYS A 39 -13.03 -8.96 5.94
CA LYS A 39 -12.47 -10.30 5.83
C LYS A 39 -11.01 -10.28 6.28
N TRP A 40 -10.78 -10.74 7.49
CA TRP A 40 -9.47 -10.76 8.10
C TRP A 40 -8.68 -12.01 7.69
N ALA A 41 -7.41 -11.80 7.30
CA ALA A 41 -6.43 -12.84 7.05
C ALA A 41 -5.19 -12.61 7.93
N ALA A 42 -4.38 -13.64 8.14
CA ALA A 42 -3.12 -13.48 8.87
C ALA A 42 -2.14 -12.61 8.10
N ALA A 43 -1.41 -11.74 8.81
CA ALA A 43 -0.34 -10.90 8.28
C ALA A 43 1.03 -11.26 8.90
N PRO A 44 1.58 -12.46 8.60
CA PRO A 44 2.79 -12.97 9.27
C PRO A 44 4.03 -12.12 9.01
N SER A 45 4.04 -11.31 7.96
CA SER A 45 5.13 -10.37 7.68
C SER A 45 5.18 -9.19 8.64
N VAL A 46 4.07 -8.87 9.32
CA VAL A 46 4.00 -7.76 10.29
C VAL A 46 4.28 -8.26 11.71
N GLY A 47 3.74 -9.42 12.05
CA GLY A 47 3.97 -10.01 13.37
C GLY A 47 3.07 -11.17 13.70
N PRO A 48 3.39 -11.94 14.76
CA PRO A 48 2.55 -13.02 15.24
C PRO A 48 1.17 -12.50 15.65
N GLY A 49 0.11 -13.18 15.21
CA GLY A 49 -1.28 -12.83 15.53
C GLY A 49 -1.81 -11.56 14.87
N VAL A 50 -0.98 -10.83 14.11
CA VAL A 50 -1.43 -9.67 13.35
C VAL A 50 -2.34 -10.13 12.22
N MET A 51 -3.45 -9.40 12.04
CA MET A 51 -4.42 -9.66 10.97
C MET A 51 -4.50 -8.46 10.03
N ILE A 52 -4.77 -8.73 8.76
CA ILE A 52 -4.97 -7.75 7.70
C ILE A 52 -6.33 -7.95 7.04
N ALA A 53 -7.01 -6.86 6.74
CA ALA A 53 -8.19 -6.84 5.88
C ALA A 53 -7.98 -5.81 4.76
N VAL A 54 -7.90 -6.29 3.52
CA VAL A 54 -7.81 -5.41 2.34
C VAL A 54 -9.23 -4.96 2.00
N ILE A 55 -9.43 -3.64 1.92
CA ILE A 55 -10.70 -3.01 1.58
C ILE A 55 -10.71 -2.64 0.08
N GLU A 56 -9.57 -2.20 -0.44
CA GLU A 56 -9.42 -1.72 -1.81
C GLU A 56 -8.03 -2.09 -2.33
N GLY A 57 -7.94 -2.40 -3.61
CA GLY A 57 -6.69 -2.55 -4.36
C GLY A 57 -5.99 -3.90 -4.20
N ASP A 58 -5.04 -4.15 -5.11
CA ASP A 58 -4.05 -5.23 -4.99
C ASP A 58 -2.76 -4.66 -4.38
N LEU A 59 -2.37 -5.17 -3.22
CA LEU A 59 -1.18 -4.71 -2.49
C LEU A 59 0.13 -4.96 -3.27
N LYS A 60 0.10 -5.76 -4.34
CA LYS A 60 1.26 -6.02 -5.19
C LYS A 60 1.31 -5.14 -6.43
N ALA A 61 0.20 -4.52 -6.78
CA ALA A 61 0.08 -3.64 -7.94
C ALA A 61 0.46 -2.19 -7.63
N THR A 62 0.74 -1.40 -8.68
CA THR A 62 0.97 0.04 -8.58
C THR A 62 -0.35 0.78 -8.72
N GLU A 63 -1.22 0.60 -7.74
CA GLU A 63 -2.55 1.21 -7.70
C GLU A 63 -2.88 1.66 -6.26
N PRO A 64 -3.91 2.50 -6.06
CA PRO A 64 -4.38 2.84 -4.73
C PRO A 64 -4.77 1.60 -3.94
N PHE A 65 -4.42 1.60 -2.66
CA PHE A 65 -4.86 0.57 -1.72
C PHE A 65 -5.39 1.20 -0.44
N THR A 66 -6.34 0.51 0.17
CA THR A 66 -6.83 0.76 1.53
C THR A 66 -6.93 -0.58 2.25
N LEU A 67 -6.30 -0.68 3.41
CA LEU A 67 -6.33 -1.86 4.25
C LEU A 67 -6.50 -1.51 5.72
N ARG A 68 -6.88 -2.48 6.54
CA ARG A 68 -6.77 -2.38 7.99
C ARG A 68 -5.84 -3.45 8.53
N LEU A 69 -5.07 -3.05 9.55
CA LEU A 69 -4.30 -3.96 10.40
C LEU A 69 -4.95 -4.04 11.77
N LYS A 70 -4.98 -5.24 12.31
CA LYS A 70 -5.38 -5.51 13.68
C LYS A 70 -4.17 -6.09 14.40
N LEU A 71 -3.63 -5.32 15.33
CA LEU A 71 -2.44 -5.64 16.10
C LEU A 71 -2.88 -6.13 17.48
N PRO A 72 -2.58 -7.36 17.87
CA PRO A 72 -2.83 -7.83 19.25
C PRO A 72 -2.18 -6.93 20.30
N ALA A 73 -2.63 -7.05 21.55
CA ALA A 73 -1.92 -6.47 22.68
C ALA A 73 -0.47 -7.01 22.74
N ASN A 74 0.47 -6.18 23.21
CA ASN A 74 1.89 -6.49 23.36
C ASN A 74 2.60 -6.90 22.05
N THR A 75 2.11 -6.41 20.91
CA THR A 75 2.81 -6.56 19.62
C THR A 75 4.00 -5.63 19.55
N LYS A 76 5.15 -6.15 19.11
CA LYS A 76 6.34 -5.38 18.73
C LYS A 76 6.53 -5.52 17.22
N ILE A 77 6.69 -4.40 16.52
CA ILE A 77 7.12 -4.35 15.12
C ILE A 77 8.51 -3.74 15.11
N GLY A 78 9.51 -4.55 14.79
CA GLY A 78 10.92 -4.14 14.75
C GLY A 78 11.19 -3.03 13.74
N VAL A 79 12.41 -2.52 13.70
CA VAL A 79 12.75 -1.43 12.78
C VAL A 79 12.63 -1.90 11.34
N HIS A 80 11.84 -1.17 10.55
CA HIS A 80 11.51 -1.52 9.17
C HIS A 80 11.28 -0.28 8.32
N THR A 81 11.15 -0.50 7.01
CA THR A 81 10.79 0.51 6.02
C THR A 81 9.68 0.00 5.11
N HIS A 82 9.00 0.93 4.44
CA HIS A 82 8.04 0.62 3.37
C HIS A 82 8.52 1.18 2.02
N PRO A 83 8.22 0.49 0.90
CA PRO A 83 8.62 0.93 -0.44
C PRO A 83 7.78 2.09 -0.98
N VAL A 84 6.73 2.50 -0.24
CA VAL A 84 5.80 3.56 -0.63
C VAL A 84 5.51 4.49 0.56
N THR A 85 5.02 5.69 0.27
CA THR A 85 4.49 6.56 1.34
C THR A 85 3.25 5.91 1.95
N GLU A 86 3.30 5.67 3.25
CA GLU A 86 2.22 5.07 4.00
C GLU A 86 1.47 6.13 4.81
N ARG A 87 0.15 6.06 4.79
CA ARG A 87 -0.73 6.89 5.60
C ARG A 87 -1.47 6.01 6.57
N VAL A 88 -1.23 6.24 7.84
CA VAL A 88 -1.75 5.43 8.95
C VAL A 88 -2.69 6.27 9.78
N THR A 89 -3.92 5.78 9.98
CA THR A 89 -4.89 6.37 10.92
C THR A 89 -5.23 5.35 11.99
N VAL A 90 -5.16 5.75 13.25
CA VAL A 90 -5.60 4.92 14.36
C VAL A 90 -7.13 4.88 14.41
N ILE A 91 -7.71 3.68 14.29
CA ILE A 91 -9.17 3.47 14.37
C ILE A 91 -9.59 3.16 15.80
N SER A 92 -8.82 2.32 16.50
CA SER A 92 -9.06 1.97 17.90
C SER A 92 -7.77 1.56 18.60
N GLY A 93 -7.75 1.59 19.91
CA GLY A 93 -6.58 1.27 20.71
C GLY A 93 -5.57 2.41 20.83
N THR A 94 -4.33 2.07 21.13
CA THR A 94 -3.21 3.01 21.21
C THR A 94 -2.03 2.46 20.41
N PHE A 95 -1.58 3.21 19.44
CA PHE A 95 -0.44 2.88 18.58
C PHE A 95 0.79 3.65 19.04
N TYR A 96 1.82 2.92 19.50
CA TYR A 96 3.10 3.50 19.88
C TYR A 96 4.03 3.46 18.68
N PHE A 97 4.52 4.62 18.26
CA PHE A 97 5.29 4.76 17.03
C PHE A 97 6.46 5.71 17.22
N ALA A 98 7.59 5.38 16.61
CA ALA A 98 8.74 6.27 16.48
C ALA A 98 9.50 5.98 15.18
N THR A 99 10.31 6.95 14.75
CA THR A 99 11.26 6.84 13.65
C THR A 99 12.67 6.62 14.19
N GLY A 100 13.52 5.99 13.40
CA GLY A 100 14.91 5.71 13.73
C GLY A 100 15.32 4.29 13.36
N ASP A 101 16.61 4.03 13.38
CA ASP A 101 17.25 2.77 12.98
C ASP A 101 17.43 1.78 14.13
N THR A 102 17.08 2.18 15.36
CA THR A 102 17.20 1.36 16.56
C THR A 102 15.89 1.37 17.32
N PHE A 103 15.40 0.19 17.69
CA PHE A 103 14.16 0.08 18.47
C PHE A 103 14.37 0.59 19.89
N ASP A 104 13.65 1.62 20.27
CA ASP A 104 13.62 2.18 21.62
C ASP A 104 12.18 2.50 22.03
N ALA A 105 11.60 1.64 22.86
CA ALA A 105 10.23 1.80 23.31
C ALA A 105 9.98 3.11 24.08
N ALA A 106 11.00 3.67 24.73
CA ALA A 106 10.88 4.92 25.48
C ALA A 106 10.72 6.15 24.58
N LYS A 107 11.17 6.06 23.32
CA LYS A 107 11.02 7.12 22.32
C LYS A 107 9.72 7.05 21.55
N ALA A 108 9.00 5.94 21.64
CA ALA A 108 7.75 5.76 20.91
C ALA A 108 6.64 6.64 21.51
N LYS A 109 6.11 7.55 20.68
CA LYS A 109 4.97 8.40 21.04
C LYS A 109 3.68 7.60 20.90
N ALA A 110 2.73 7.81 21.82
CA ALA A 110 1.40 7.24 21.75
C ALA A 110 0.52 8.05 20.78
N TYR A 111 -0.18 7.32 19.89
CA TYR A 111 -1.21 7.84 18.98
C TYR A 111 -2.53 7.16 19.28
N HIS A 112 -3.60 7.93 19.28
CA HIS A 112 -4.95 7.55 19.70
C HIS A 112 -5.94 7.58 18.54
N PRO A 113 -7.15 7.04 18.69
CA PRO A 113 -8.16 7.07 17.63
C PRO A 113 -8.38 8.47 17.04
N GLY A 114 -8.29 8.55 15.70
CA GLY A 114 -8.35 9.80 14.96
C GLY A 114 -6.98 10.40 14.61
N ASP A 115 -5.91 10.04 15.34
CA ASP A 115 -4.57 10.48 14.99
C ASP A 115 -4.11 9.86 13.67
N THR A 116 -3.38 10.64 12.88
CA THR A 116 -2.89 10.23 11.56
C THR A 116 -1.39 10.50 11.42
N LEU A 117 -0.70 9.55 10.82
CA LEU A 117 0.70 9.61 10.45
C LEU A 117 0.83 9.56 8.92
N ILE A 118 1.70 10.38 8.34
CA ILE A 118 2.12 10.27 6.94
C ILE A 118 3.61 9.96 6.94
N ILE A 119 3.95 8.76 6.53
CA ILE A 119 5.29 8.21 6.65
C ILE A 119 5.90 8.14 5.26
N PRO A 120 6.96 8.92 4.97
CA PRO A 120 7.63 8.89 3.68
C PRO A 120 8.22 7.52 3.34
N VAL A 121 8.33 7.26 2.03
CA VAL A 121 9.00 6.07 1.51
C VAL A 121 10.40 5.90 2.12
N GLY A 122 10.74 4.67 2.50
CA GLY A 122 12.07 4.32 3.00
C GLY A 122 12.44 4.86 4.37
N MET A 123 11.54 5.54 5.08
CA MET A 123 11.81 6.04 6.43
C MET A 123 11.92 4.87 7.42
N PRO A 124 13.06 4.70 8.12
CA PRO A 124 13.17 3.72 9.18
C PRO A 124 12.26 4.06 10.34
N MET A 125 11.46 3.09 10.77
CA MET A 125 10.48 3.25 11.83
C MET A 125 10.24 1.95 12.58
N TYR A 126 9.63 2.06 13.74
CA TYR A 126 9.21 0.93 14.55
C TYR A 126 7.94 1.27 15.32
N ALA A 127 7.24 0.22 15.74
CA ALA A 127 5.98 0.40 16.43
C ALA A 127 5.72 -0.69 17.47
N ALA A 128 4.79 -0.40 18.36
CA ALA A 128 4.32 -1.35 19.34
C ALA A 128 2.86 -1.09 19.73
N THR A 129 2.23 -2.12 20.26
CA THR A 129 1.03 -2.01 21.09
C THR A 129 1.38 -2.43 22.51
N GLN A 130 0.57 -2.03 23.49
CA GLN A 130 0.75 -2.44 24.88
C GLN A 130 -0.46 -3.28 25.32
N LYS A 131 -1.20 -2.82 26.32
CA LYS A 131 -2.22 -3.58 27.04
C LYS A 131 -3.46 -3.96 26.22
N GLN A 132 -3.66 -3.37 25.03
CA GLN A 132 -4.89 -3.54 24.25
C GLN A 132 -4.60 -3.75 22.76
N GLU A 133 -5.54 -4.44 22.12
CA GLU A 133 -5.57 -4.54 20.66
C GLU A 133 -5.67 -3.14 20.03
N THR A 134 -5.01 -2.94 18.92
CA THR A 134 -5.05 -1.68 18.16
C THR A 134 -5.45 -1.98 16.72
N VAL A 135 -6.39 -1.22 16.19
CA VAL A 135 -6.80 -1.27 14.79
C VAL A 135 -6.32 -0.01 14.09
N LEU A 136 -5.60 -0.20 13.00
CA LEU A 136 -5.10 0.86 12.13
C LEU A 136 -5.78 0.76 10.77
N GLN A 137 -6.00 1.90 10.11
CA GLN A 137 -6.28 1.94 8.69
C GLN A 137 -5.07 2.54 7.96
N LEU A 138 -4.63 1.84 6.93
CA LEU A 138 -3.51 2.23 6.09
C LEU A 138 -3.99 2.45 4.67
N HIS A 139 -3.47 3.48 4.01
CA HIS A 139 -3.70 3.68 2.59
C HIS A 139 -2.49 4.32 1.92
N GLY A 140 -2.40 4.12 0.61
CA GLY A 140 -1.31 4.60 -0.22
C GLY A 140 -1.48 4.19 -1.66
N THR A 141 -0.39 4.26 -2.42
CA THR A 141 -0.30 3.69 -3.77
C THR A 141 0.77 2.60 -3.72
N GLY A 142 0.40 1.38 -4.11
CA GLY A 142 1.26 0.21 -4.03
C GLY A 142 2.48 0.22 -4.97
N PRO A 143 3.31 -0.82 -4.93
CA PRO A 143 3.15 -2.04 -4.12
C PRO A 143 3.45 -1.80 -2.64
N TRP A 144 2.60 -2.35 -1.76
CA TRP A 144 2.82 -2.28 -0.32
C TRP A 144 3.63 -3.48 0.17
N GLY A 145 4.55 -3.22 1.09
CA GLY A 145 5.39 -4.25 1.68
C GLY A 145 6.16 -3.73 2.89
N ILE A 146 6.81 -4.64 3.62
CA ILE A 146 7.60 -4.35 4.80
C ILE A 146 8.99 -4.98 4.66
N THR A 147 10.04 -4.19 4.91
CA THR A 147 11.44 -4.64 4.91
C THR A 147 12.06 -4.30 6.26
N TYR A 148 12.46 -5.31 7.02
CA TYR A 148 13.12 -5.14 8.31
C TYR A 148 14.60 -4.82 8.12
N LEU A 149 15.12 -3.86 8.89
CA LEU A 149 16.53 -3.49 8.85
C LEU A 149 17.41 -4.62 9.47
N ASN A 150 16.93 -5.22 10.55
CA ASN A 150 17.56 -6.38 11.15
C ASN A 150 16.77 -7.65 10.77
N PRO A 151 17.36 -8.60 10.03
CA PRO A 151 16.67 -9.85 9.67
C PRO A 151 16.18 -10.67 10.88
N ALA A 152 16.77 -10.49 12.06
CA ALA A 152 16.31 -11.16 13.28
C ALA A 152 14.99 -10.62 13.81
N ASP A 153 14.62 -9.37 13.45
CA ASP A 153 13.33 -8.78 13.80
C ASP A 153 12.20 -9.14 12.81
N ASP A 154 12.55 -9.75 11.68
CA ASP A 154 11.56 -10.20 10.68
C ASP A 154 10.85 -11.45 11.21
N PRO A 155 9.55 -11.37 11.49
CA PRO A 155 8.80 -12.49 12.05
C PRO A 155 8.73 -13.71 11.11
N ARG A 156 8.97 -13.52 9.81
CA ARG A 156 9.05 -14.62 8.82
C ARG A 156 10.27 -15.52 9.02
N ASN A 157 11.32 -14.99 9.66
CA ASN A 157 12.56 -15.71 9.97
C ASN A 157 12.53 -16.42 11.32
N SER A 158 11.50 -16.19 12.14
CA SER A 158 11.36 -16.86 13.43
C SER A 158 11.12 -18.37 13.20
N LYS A 159 12.07 -19.20 13.63
CA LYS A 159 11.89 -20.66 13.62
C LYS A 159 10.66 -21.01 14.46
N LYS A 160 9.75 -21.75 13.89
CA LYS A 160 8.64 -22.40 14.60
C LYS A 160 9.15 -23.43 15.59
#